data_ba949973182cff19cfb55619c417153c
#
_entry.id   ba949973182cff19cfb55619c417153c
#
_cell.length_a   1.000
_cell.length_b   1.000
_cell.length_c   1.000
_cell.angle_alpha   90.00
_cell.angle_beta   90.00
_cell.angle_gamma   90.00
#
_symmetry.space_group_name_H-M   'P 1'
#
loop_
_entity.id
_entity.type
_entity.pdbx_description
1 polymer ?
#
loop_
_entity_poly.entity_id
_entity_poly.type
_entity_poly.pdbx_seq_one_letter_code
_entity_poly.pdbx_strand_id
1 'polypeptide(L)'
;MAEVATSPTSDQLLVVIDPVARRSDGESVRIAKDVLSGGATTKVCLPDGPEEFARALARRGSRRPVLVGDDRALMRAVGLLHRQRELTGCALSLVPVGGALSLARSLGVPTGAVAAARAVLDGAERRMNLLVDDSDGVVLGAVRIPPVGAARVREEDAEEAEDTDGALGAGQRPWLRTCQSLVRTLVPVRPPRVASAPEGGPARLRVEVDGRTLVDLHQPVEAVSIVPGPGGIARVEVRPVSVGAEASPLLAEGHTVTVSGAHFRYRADGLVSGPVGTRTWVAREDAWGLTLPV
;
A
#
# COMPACT_ATOMS: atom_id res chain seq x y z
N MET A 1 33.33 11.57 19.69
CA MET A 1 33.29 10.26 18.99
C MET A 1 32.05 9.55 19.54
N ALA A 2 30.97 9.55 18.77
CA ALA A 2 29.76 8.83 19.15
C ALA A 2 29.93 7.37 18.71
N GLU A 3 29.92 6.48 19.68
CA GLU A 3 29.96 5.03 19.50
C GLU A 3 28.61 4.60 18.91
N VAL A 4 28.60 4.25 17.64
CA VAL A 4 27.44 3.64 16.98
C VAL A 4 27.28 2.25 17.60
N ALA A 5 26.31 2.12 18.49
CA ALA A 5 25.92 0.83 19.06
C ALA A 5 25.36 -0.05 17.93
N THR A 6 26.22 -0.87 17.35
CA THR A 6 25.82 -1.92 16.41
C THR A 6 25.10 -3.00 17.24
N SER A 7 23.78 -2.94 17.26
CA SER A 7 22.96 -4.03 17.82
C SER A 7 23.33 -5.31 17.08
N PRO A 8 23.56 -6.44 17.76
CA PRO A 8 23.89 -7.69 17.11
C PRO A 8 22.72 -8.10 16.22
N THR A 9 22.90 -7.95 14.93
CA THR A 9 21.92 -8.39 13.93
C THR A 9 21.77 -9.90 14.09
N SER A 10 20.60 -10.37 14.51
CA SER A 10 20.33 -11.80 14.61
C SER A 10 20.49 -12.42 13.22
N ASP A 11 21.46 -13.32 13.07
CA ASP A 11 21.69 -14.08 11.83
C ASP A 11 20.55 -15.06 11.49
N GLN A 12 19.51 -15.08 12.35
CA GLN A 12 18.36 -15.94 12.17
C GLN A 12 17.20 -15.17 11.55
N LEU A 13 16.67 -15.71 10.47
CA LEU A 13 15.52 -15.17 9.77
C LEU A 13 14.26 -15.97 10.08
N LEU A 14 13.13 -15.28 10.30
CA LEU A 14 11.80 -15.87 10.25
C LEU A 14 11.18 -15.53 8.90
N VAL A 15 11.14 -16.46 7.97
CA VAL A 15 10.56 -16.27 6.63
C VAL A 15 9.08 -16.64 6.68
N VAL A 16 8.20 -15.66 6.54
CA VAL A 16 6.74 -15.85 6.51
C VAL A 16 6.27 -15.68 5.08
N ILE A 17 5.76 -16.76 4.49
CA ILE A 17 5.34 -16.79 3.09
C ILE A 17 3.82 -16.65 3.02
N ASP A 18 3.36 -15.55 2.41
CA ASP A 18 1.92 -15.31 2.24
C ASP A 18 1.28 -16.38 1.36
N PRO A 19 0.10 -16.91 1.73
CA PRO A 19 -0.56 -17.95 0.94
C PRO A 19 -0.97 -17.47 -0.46
N VAL A 20 -1.20 -16.17 -0.66
CA VAL A 20 -1.51 -15.62 -1.99
C VAL A 20 -0.26 -15.69 -2.87
N ALA A 21 0.90 -15.24 -2.38
CA ALA A 21 2.17 -15.32 -3.12
C ALA A 21 2.49 -16.76 -3.54
N ARG A 22 2.32 -17.71 -2.62
CA ARG A 22 2.56 -19.13 -2.87
C ARG A 22 1.68 -19.71 -4.01
N ARG A 23 0.44 -19.20 -4.14
CA ARG A 23 -0.49 -19.64 -5.20
C ARG A 23 -0.29 -18.90 -6.52
N SER A 24 0.11 -17.63 -6.46
CA SER A 24 0.22 -16.79 -7.66
C SER A 24 1.57 -16.98 -8.38
N ASP A 25 2.66 -17.15 -7.63
CA ASP A 25 4.01 -17.28 -8.17
C ASP A 25 4.88 -18.15 -7.24
N GLY A 26 4.62 -19.45 -7.26
CA GLY A 26 5.36 -20.43 -6.46
C GLY A 26 6.84 -20.54 -6.84
N GLU A 27 7.22 -20.20 -8.08
CA GLU A 27 8.61 -20.23 -8.52
C GLU A 27 9.42 -19.10 -7.89
N SER A 28 8.93 -17.85 -7.91
CA SER A 28 9.57 -16.74 -7.21
C SER A 28 9.68 -16.98 -5.71
N VAL A 29 8.65 -17.59 -5.09
CA VAL A 29 8.69 -18.01 -3.68
C VAL A 29 9.81 -19.04 -3.45
N ARG A 30 9.94 -20.05 -4.30
CA ARG A 30 10.99 -21.06 -4.22
C ARG A 30 12.38 -20.41 -4.32
N ILE A 31 12.59 -19.57 -5.33
CA ILE A 31 13.85 -18.86 -5.55
C ILE A 31 14.21 -18.00 -4.32
N ALA A 32 13.26 -17.21 -3.82
CA ALA A 32 13.47 -16.39 -2.62
C ALA A 32 13.90 -17.22 -1.42
N LYS A 33 13.17 -18.31 -1.15
CA LYS A 33 13.49 -19.24 -0.06
C LYS A 33 14.90 -19.84 -0.21
N ASP A 34 15.26 -20.27 -1.40
CA ASP A 34 16.55 -20.93 -1.66
C ASP A 34 17.71 -19.91 -1.45
N VAL A 35 17.58 -18.67 -1.94
CA VAL A 35 18.57 -17.62 -1.73
C VAL A 35 18.71 -17.27 -0.25
N LEU A 36 17.59 -17.07 0.47
CA LEU A 36 17.60 -16.75 1.90
C LEU A 36 18.22 -17.88 2.73
N SER A 37 17.88 -19.13 2.43
CA SER A 37 18.41 -20.30 3.16
C SER A 37 19.88 -20.58 2.84
N GLY A 38 20.38 -20.13 1.70
CA GLY A 38 21.80 -20.21 1.34
C GLY A 38 22.66 -19.14 2.06
N GLY A 39 22.06 -18.01 2.48
CA GLY A 39 22.78 -16.89 3.09
C GLY A 39 22.59 -16.76 4.61
N ALA A 40 21.58 -17.39 5.21
CA ALA A 40 21.30 -17.24 6.64
C ALA A 40 20.57 -18.47 7.21
N THR A 41 20.58 -18.61 8.54
CA THR A 41 19.75 -19.59 9.22
C THR A 41 18.28 -19.16 9.17
N THR A 42 17.44 -19.93 8.46
CA THR A 42 16.04 -19.58 8.24
C THR A 42 15.08 -20.53 8.95
N LYS A 43 14.03 -19.93 9.55
CA LYS A 43 12.83 -20.67 9.95
C LYS A 43 11.70 -20.25 9.00
N VAL A 44 11.23 -21.18 8.17
CA VAL A 44 10.15 -20.93 7.21
C VAL A 44 8.80 -21.23 7.85
N CYS A 45 7.86 -20.29 7.72
CA CYS A 45 6.46 -20.43 8.13
C CYS A 45 5.56 -20.26 6.90
N LEU A 46 4.62 -21.18 6.75
CA LEU A 46 3.65 -21.25 5.64
C LEU A 46 2.24 -21.12 6.23
N PRO A 47 1.81 -19.92 6.65
CA PRO A 47 0.47 -19.76 7.18
C PRO A 47 -0.58 -20.02 6.10
N ASP A 48 -1.70 -20.64 6.45
CA ASP A 48 -2.82 -20.87 5.55
C ASP A 48 -3.87 -19.74 5.64
N GLY A 49 -3.77 -18.88 6.66
CA GLY A 49 -4.70 -17.77 6.87
C GLY A 49 -4.16 -16.64 7.74
N PRO A 50 -4.97 -15.57 7.91
CA PRO A 50 -4.56 -14.38 8.64
C PRO A 50 -4.18 -14.64 10.11
N GLU A 51 -4.87 -15.56 10.78
CA GLU A 51 -4.59 -15.89 12.18
C GLU A 51 -3.26 -16.60 12.36
N GLU A 52 -2.94 -17.52 11.44
CA GLU A 52 -1.64 -18.20 11.46
C GLU A 52 -0.50 -17.27 11.11
N PHE A 53 -0.74 -16.35 10.16
CA PHE A 53 0.19 -15.29 9.84
C PHE A 53 0.49 -14.40 11.06
N ALA A 54 -0.54 -14.00 11.80
CA ALA A 54 -0.38 -13.23 13.03
C ALA A 54 0.39 -14.02 14.09
N ARG A 55 0.05 -15.30 14.28
CA ARG A 55 0.76 -16.19 15.24
C ARG A 55 2.23 -16.40 14.85
N ALA A 56 2.53 -16.53 13.56
CA ALA A 56 3.90 -16.66 13.08
C ALA A 56 4.73 -15.42 13.43
N LEU A 57 4.22 -14.22 13.18
CA LEU A 57 4.89 -12.96 13.52
C LEU A 57 5.04 -12.79 15.03
N ALA A 58 4.01 -13.09 15.82
CA ALA A 58 4.08 -13.00 17.30
C ALA A 58 5.12 -13.95 17.91
N ARG A 59 5.35 -15.11 17.28
CA ARG A 59 6.34 -16.11 17.73
C ARG A 59 7.72 -15.95 17.11
N ARG A 60 8.03 -14.77 16.54
CA ARG A 60 9.34 -14.52 15.89
C ARG A 60 10.51 -14.62 16.85
N GLY A 61 10.33 -14.26 18.14
CA GLY A 61 11.41 -14.15 19.11
C GLY A 61 12.43 -13.10 18.67
N SER A 62 13.70 -13.42 18.73
CA SER A 62 14.80 -12.56 18.28
C SER A 62 15.07 -12.61 16.76
N ARG A 63 14.33 -13.43 15.99
CA ARG A 63 14.54 -13.56 14.54
C ARG A 63 14.05 -12.33 13.80
N ARG A 64 14.81 -11.93 12.79
CA ARG A 64 14.35 -10.88 11.86
C ARG A 64 13.24 -11.42 10.97
N PRO A 65 12.04 -10.80 10.95
CA PRO A 65 10.95 -11.24 10.09
C PRO A 65 11.19 -10.82 8.64
N VAL A 66 11.07 -11.79 7.75
CA VAL A 66 11.12 -11.64 6.30
C VAL A 66 9.76 -12.04 5.75
N LEU A 67 9.10 -11.13 5.07
CA LEU A 67 7.83 -11.39 4.42
C LEU A 67 8.09 -11.75 2.95
N VAL A 68 7.50 -12.83 2.49
CA VAL A 68 7.45 -13.16 1.05
C VAL A 68 6.01 -13.01 0.62
N GLY A 69 5.70 -11.92 -0.10
CA GLY A 69 4.32 -11.58 -0.44
C GLY A 69 4.20 -10.23 -1.13
N ASP A 70 2.97 -9.82 -1.39
CA ASP A 70 2.62 -8.56 -2.02
C ASP A 70 2.44 -7.40 -1.02
N ASP A 71 2.06 -6.22 -1.51
CA ASP A 71 1.80 -5.03 -0.70
C ASP A 71 0.78 -5.28 0.41
N ARG A 72 -0.22 -6.16 0.17
CA ARG A 72 -1.24 -6.50 1.17
C ARG A 72 -0.66 -7.31 2.33
N ALA A 73 0.30 -8.20 2.04
CA ALA A 73 1.02 -8.95 3.06
C ALA A 73 1.87 -8.01 3.93
N LEU A 74 2.55 -7.03 3.32
CA LEU A 74 3.28 -5.99 4.03
C LEU A 74 2.36 -5.17 4.94
N MET A 75 1.27 -4.64 4.40
CA MET A 75 0.29 -3.85 5.17
C MET A 75 -0.29 -4.64 6.34
N ARG A 76 -0.59 -5.92 6.13
CA ARG A 76 -1.06 -6.81 7.20
C ARG A 76 -0.03 -6.96 8.32
N ALA A 77 1.24 -7.18 7.97
CA ALA A 77 2.31 -7.34 8.94
C ALA A 77 2.55 -6.07 9.74
N VAL A 78 2.66 -4.93 9.07
CA VAL A 78 2.86 -3.62 9.73
C VAL A 78 1.69 -3.30 10.64
N GLY A 79 0.45 -3.47 10.18
CA GLY A 79 -0.74 -3.23 10.99
C GLY A 79 -0.85 -4.16 12.20
N LEU A 80 -0.41 -5.41 12.10
CA LEU A 80 -0.34 -6.33 13.25
C LEU A 80 0.69 -5.87 14.28
N LEU A 81 1.91 -5.56 13.84
CA LEU A 81 2.99 -5.11 14.74
C LEU A 81 2.66 -3.75 15.36
N HIS A 82 1.99 -2.86 14.63
CA HIS A 82 1.52 -1.59 15.16
C HIS A 82 0.54 -1.79 16.31
N ARG A 83 -0.50 -2.59 16.14
CA ARG A 83 -1.48 -2.90 17.19
C ARG A 83 -0.86 -3.60 18.40
N GLN A 84 0.20 -4.38 18.21
CA GLN A 84 0.95 -5.03 19.26
C GLN A 84 1.97 -4.12 19.95
N ARG A 85 2.14 -2.87 19.46
CA ARG A 85 3.16 -1.92 19.95
C ARG A 85 4.61 -2.43 19.75
N GLU A 86 4.82 -3.29 18.78
CA GLU A 86 6.11 -3.93 18.49
C GLU A 86 6.77 -3.43 17.20
N LEU A 87 6.09 -2.51 16.49
CA LEU A 87 6.53 -2.04 15.18
C LEU A 87 7.87 -1.27 15.25
N THR A 88 8.03 -0.40 16.24
CA THR A 88 9.24 0.42 16.40
C THR A 88 10.50 -0.41 16.69
N GLY A 89 10.35 -1.53 17.40
CA GLY A 89 11.45 -2.43 17.76
C GLY A 89 11.70 -3.54 16.74
N CYS A 90 11.06 -3.51 15.57
CA CYS A 90 11.10 -4.60 14.60
C CYS A 90 11.49 -4.10 13.21
N ALA A 91 12.67 -4.49 12.73
CA ALA A 91 13.04 -4.31 11.32
C ALA A 91 12.38 -5.41 10.47
N LEU A 92 11.51 -5.01 9.56
CA LEU A 92 10.89 -5.89 8.57
C LEU A 92 11.76 -5.98 7.32
N SER A 93 11.75 -7.14 6.69
CA SER A 93 12.29 -7.32 5.34
C SER A 93 11.19 -7.84 4.42
N LEU A 94 11.20 -7.44 3.16
CA LEU A 94 10.20 -7.85 2.18
C LEU A 94 10.87 -8.44 0.95
N VAL A 95 10.40 -9.59 0.52
CA VAL A 95 10.63 -10.13 -0.83
C VAL A 95 9.29 -10.04 -1.57
N PRO A 96 9.14 -9.07 -2.48
CA PRO A 96 7.88 -8.84 -3.17
C PRO A 96 7.57 -10.00 -4.13
N VAL A 97 6.42 -10.65 -3.93
CA VAL A 97 5.90 -11.72 -4.80
C VAL A 97 4.40 -11.57 -4.90
N GLY A 98 3.88 -11.46 -6.12
CA GLY A 98 2.44 -11.31 -6.38
C GLY A 98 2.14 -10.18 -7.36
N GLY A 99 0.86 -9.81 -7.48
CA GLY A 99 0.40 -8.84 -8.48
C GLY A 99 0.36 -7.38 -8.02
N ALA A 100 0.42 -7.10 -6.72
CA ALA A 100 0.36 -5.74 -6.18
C ALA A 100 1.69 -5.40 -5.50
N LEU A 101 2.58 -4.73 -6.22
CA LEU A 101 3.96 -4.42 -5.80
C LEU A 101 4.29 -2.92 -5.88
N SER A 102 3.29 -2.06 -6.08
CA SER A 102 3.48 -0.63 -6.22
C SER A 102 4.00 0.03 -4.93
N LEU A 103 3.48 -0.39 -3.78
CA LEU A 103 3.94 0.08 -2.48
C LEU A 103 5.38 -0.40 -2.21
N ALA A 104 5.70 -1.68 -2.44
CA ALA A 104 7.05 -2.21 -2.28
C ALA A 104 8.06 -1.41 -3.12
N ARG A 105 7.71 -1.12 -4.38
CA ARG A 105 8.54 -0.31 -5.29
C ARG A 105 8.71 1.12 -4.77
N SER A 106 7.66 1.77 -4.34
CA SER A 106 7.73 3.15 -3.80
C SER A 106 8.55 3.25 -2.51
N LEU A 107 8.64 2.18 -1.74
CA LEU A 107 9.49 2.07 -0.55
C LEU A 107 10.96 1.74 -0.87
N GLY A 108 11.31 1.52 -2.15
CA GLY A 108 12.66 1.20 -2.59
C GLY A 108 13.04 -0.29 -2.46
N VAL A 109 12.06 -1.18 -2.29
CA VAL A 109 12.31 -2.62 -2.24
C VAL A 109 12.45 -3.16 -3.67
N PRO A 110 13.53 -3.90 -3.99
CA PRO A 110 13.66 -4.54 -5.29
C PRO A 110 12.51 -5.52 -5.55
N THR A 111 11.92 -5.50 -6.75
CA THR A 111 10.77 -6.34 -7.09
C THR A 111 11.14 -7.72 -7.64
N GLY A 112 12.41 -7.94 -8.01
CA GLY A 112 12.89 -9.27 -8.42
C GLY A 112 13.24 -10.15 -7.21
N ALA A 113 12.76 -11.40 -7.18
CA ALA A 113 12.91 -12.31 -6.04
C ALA A 113 14.37 -12.49 -5.58
N VAL A 114 15.32 -12.63 -6.50
CA VAL A 114 16.75 -12.75 -6.18
C VAL A 114 17.32 -11.46 -5.60
N ALA A 115 17.04 -10.32 -6.26
CA ALA A 115 17.54 -9.03 -5.83
C ALA A 115 16.98 -8.65 -4.45
N ALA A 116 15.68 -8.87 -4.22
CA ALA A 116 15.04 -8.65 -2.93
C ALA A 116 15.59 -9.56 -1.83
N ALA A 117 15.78 -10.87 -2.12
CA ALA A 117 16.36 -11.79 -1.14
C ALA A 117 17.81 -11.43 -0.77
N ARG A 118 18.61 -10.94 -1.74
CA ARG A 118 19.95 -10.40 -1.45
C ARG A 118 19.89 -9.14 -0.60
N ALA A 119 18.95 -8.23 -0.90
CA ALA A 119 18.74 -7.04 -0.07
C ALA A 119 18.37 -7.39 1.38
N VAL A 120 17.66 -8.50 1.60
CA VAL A 120 17.38 -9.01 2.96
C VAL A 120 18.66 -9.47 3.66
N LEU A 121 19.60 -10.12 2.94
CA LEU A 121 20.83 -10.66 3.51
C LEU A 121 21.89 -9.56 3.74
N ASP A 122 22.11 -8.72 2.74
CA ASP A 122 23.23 -7.79 2.66
C ASP A 122 22.83 -6.32 2.87
N GLY A 123 21.54 -6.04 2.97
CA GLY A 123 21.00 -4.69 3.10
C GLY A 123 21.11 -4.13 4.51
N ALA A 124 20.77 -2.83 4.62
CA ALA A 124 20.74 -2.10 5.88
C ALA A 124 19.31 -1.76 6.31
N GLU A 125 19.08 -1.72 7.62
CA GLU A 125 17.83 -1.19 8.18
C GLU A 125 17.76 0.32 7.93
N ARG A 126 16.65 0.75 7.34
CA ARG A 126 16.27 2.16 7.27
C ARG A 126 15.01 2.41 8.07
N ARG A 127 15.04 3.50 8.82
CA ARG A 127 13.85 3.95 9.55
C ARG A 127 12.92 4.66 8.59
N MET A 128 11.65 4.27 8.66
CA MET A 128 10.61 4.72 7.75
C MET A 128 9.50 5.44 8.52
N ASN A 129 8.94 6.45 7.86
CA ASN A 129 7.80 7.20 8.37
C ASN A 129 6.49 6.52 7.98
N LEU A 130 5.40 6.83 8.67
CA LEU A 130 4.06 6.39 8.34
C LEU A 130 3.02 7.39 8.82
N LEU A 131 1.77 7.23 8.38
CA LEU A 131 0.64 7.92 8.95
C LEU A 131 -0.18 6.95 9.78
N VAL A 132 -0.73 7.44 10.89
CA VAL A 132 -1.70 6.70 11.72
C VAL A 132 -3.01 7.46 11.68
N ASP A 133 -4.10 6.79 11.35
CA ASP A 133 -5.42 7.41 11.38
C ASP A 133 -6.09 7.31 12.76
N ASP A 134 -7.17 8.04 12.95
CA ASP A 134 -7.96 8.09 14.19
C ASP A 134 -8.70 6.77 14.52
N SER A 135 -8.63 5.76 13.66
CA SER A 135 -9.08 4.38 13.91
C SER A 135 -7.91 3.40 14.18
N ASP A 136 -6.70 3.91 14.43
CA ASP A 136 -5.46 3.14 14.58
C ASP A 136 -5.04 2.37 13.31
N GLY A 137 -5.51 2.84 12.15
CA GLY A 137 -5.09 2.36 10.84
C GLY A 137 -3.75 2.95 10.43
N VAL A 138 -2.91 2.18 9.74
CA VAL A 138 -1.57 2.58 9.32
C VAL A 138 -1.53 2.78 7.81
N VAL A 139 -0.84 3.83 7.36
CA VAL A 139 -0.58 4.11 5.94
C VAL A 139 0.91 4.31 5.74
N LEU A 140 1.50 3.54 4.84
CA LEU A 140 2.94 3.55 4.54
C LEU A 140 3.30 4.40 3.32
N GLY A 141 2.45 4.41 2.31
CA GLY A 141 2.66 5.11 1.05
C GLY A 141 1.82 6.37 0.92
N ALA A 142 0.54 6.24 0.59
CA ALA A 142 -0.30 7.40 0.34
C ALA A 142 -1.78 7.18 0.67
N VAL A 143 -2.43 8.26 1.12
CA VAL A 143 -3.89 8.41 1.12
C VAL A 143 -4.30 9.22 -0.09
N ARG A 144 -5.34 8.79 -0.81
CA ARG A 144 -5.92 9.51 -1.95
C ARG A 144 -7.43 9.64 -1.82
N ILE A 145 -7.96 10.82 -2.08
CA ILE A 145 -9.38 11.15 -2.03
C ILE A 145 -9.74 11.97 -3.28
N PRO A 146 -10.77 11.61 -4.03
CA PRO A 146 -11.53 10.35 -3.97
C PRO A 146 -10.66 9.15 -4.31
N PRO A 147 -11.09 7.92 -4.02
CA PRO A 147 -10.34 6.75 -4.44
C PRO A 147 -10.32 6.71 -5.98
N VAL A 148 -9.15 6.78 -6.57
CA VAL A 148 -8.98 6.64 -8.02
C VAL A 148 -9.41 5.23 -8.40
N GLY A 149 -10.32 5.08 -9.35
CA GLY A 149 -10.85 3.78 -9.78
C GLY A 149 -9.74 2.84 -10.27
N ALA A 150 -9.93 1.55 -10.08
CA ALA A 150 -8.97 0.50 -10.47
C ALA A 150 -8.62 0.49 -11.98
N ALA A 151 -9.40 1.20 -12.83
CA ALA A 151 -9.15 1.32 -14.25
C ALA A 151 -7.94 2.22 -14.58
N ARG A 152 -7.75 3.33 -13.84
CA ARG A 152 -6.60 4.23 -14.06
C ARG A 152 -5.26 3.66 -13.57
N VAL A 153 -5.30 2.84 -12.51
CA VAL A 153 -4.08 2.16 -12.03
C VAL A 153 -3.56 1.14 -13.05
N ARG A 154 -4.46 0.55 -13.87
CA ARG A 154 -4.04 -0.35 -14.96
C ARG A 154 -3.46 0.38 -16.17
N GLU A 155 -3.85 1.62 -16.40
CA GLU A 155 -3.28 2.43 -17.50
C GLU A 155 -1.87 2.94 -17.13
N GLU A 156 -1.65 3.37 -15.88
CA GLU A 156 -0.32 3.76 -15.38
C GLU A 156 0.66 2.56 -15.33
N ASP A 157 0.17 1.36 -14.92
CA ASP A 157 0.98 0.12 -14.92
C ASP A 157 1.15 -0.47 -16.35
N ALA A 158 0.29 -0.12 -17.31
CA ALA A 158 0.37 -0.60 -18.69
C ALA A 158 1.30 0.26 -19.56
N GLU A 159 1.37 1.58 -19.33
CA GLU A 159 2.30 2.46 -20.03
C GLU A 159 3.76 2.17 -19.68
N GLU A 160 4.06 1.71 -18.44
CA GLU A 160 5.41 1.27 -18.08
C GLU A 160 5.78 -0.13 -18.60
N ALA A 161 4.80 -0.94 -19.06
CA ALA A 161 5.04 -2.30 -19.56
C ALA A 161 5.21 -2.38 -21.10
N GLU A 162 4.82 -1.34 -21.85
CA GLU A 162 4.92 -1.34 -23.31
C GLU A 162 6.32 -1.01 -23.87
N ASP A 163 7.26 -0.56 -23.01
CA ASP A 163 8.63 -0.23 -23.47
C ASP A 163 9.58 -1.46 -23.55
N THR A 164 9.10 -2.69 -23.35
CA THR A 164 10.00 -3.86 -23.28
C THR A 164 9.61 -5.06 -24.15
N ASP A 165 8.71 -4.97 -25.12
CA ASP A 165 8.53 -6.11 -26.05
C ASP A 165 8.15 -5.68 -27.47
N GLY A 166 9.16 -5.43 -28.25
CA GLY A 166 9.09 -5.40 -29.71
C GLY A 166 9.42 -6.77 -30.25
N ALA A 167 8.45 -7.44 -30.83
CA ALA A 167 8.47 -8.33 -31.97
C ALA A 167 7.72 -9.66 -31.83
N LEU A 168 6.88 -9.88 -32.84
CA LEU A 168 6.43 -11.13 -33.43
C LEU A 168 5.06 -11.70 -33.03
N GLY A 169 4.14 -11.64 -34.00
CA GLY A 169 3.33 -12.79 -34.35
C GLY A 169 1.82 -12.61 -34.40
N ALA A 170 1.34 -12.30 -35.60
CA ALA A 170 -0.07 -12.32 -36.00
C ALA A 170 -0.75 -13.67 -35.81
N GLY A 171 -2.00 -13.67 -35.37
CA GLY A 171 -2.87 -14.84 -35.36
C GLY A 171 -4.31 -14.51 -35.04
N GLN A 172 -5.08 -14.12 -36.05
CA GLN A 172 -6.52 -13.91 -36.00
C GLN A 172 -7.29 -15.17 -35.65
N ARG A 173 -8.34 -15.07 -34.84
CA ARG A 173 -9.57 -15.87 -35.00
C ARG A 173 -10.79 -15.11 -34.46
N PRO A 174 -11.74 -14.68 -35.33
CA PRO A 174 -13.02 -14.13 -34.92
C PRO A 174 -14.07 -15.24 -34.99
N TRP A 175 -14.84 -15.45 -33.94
CA TRP A 175 -16.25 -15.87 -33.94
C TRP A 175 -16.66 -16.33 -32.54
N LEU A 176 -17.50 -15.58 -31.96
CA LEU A 176 -18.61 -15.98 -31.08
C LEU A 176 -19.33 -14.70 -30.60
N ARG A 177 -19.91 -14.00 -31.56
CA ARG A 177 -21.08 -13.17 -31.30
C ARG A 177 -22.28 -14.01 -31.70
N THR A 178 -23.14 -14.28 -30.76
CA THR A 178 -24.60 -14.41 -30.92
C THR A 178 -25.13 -15.26 -29.76
N CYS A 179 -26.02 -14.66 -29.01
CA CYS A 179 -27.10 -15.17 -28.19
C CYS A 179 -27.14 -14.53 -26.80
N GLN A 180 -27.62 -13.30 -26.72
CA GLN A 180 -28.33 -12.80 -25.54
C GLN A 180 -29.44 -11.86 -25.97
N SER A 181 -30.57 -12.45 -26.28
CA SER A 181 -31.84 -11.77 -26.34
C SER A 181 -32.89 -12.71 -25.77
N LEU A 182 -33.76 -12.17 -24.88
CA LEU A 182 -34.96 -12.76 -24.33
C LEU A 182 -34.81 -13.53 -22.99
N VAL A 183 -34.72 -12.79 -21.88
CA VAL A 183 -35.57 -13.03 -20.70
C VAL A 183 -35.88 -11.66 -20.05
N ARG A 184 -36.98 -11.08 -20.47
CA ARG A 184 -37.59 -9.95 -19.80
C ARG A 184 -38.90 -10.50 -19.21
N THR A 185 -38.97 -10.58 -17.89
CA THR A 185 -40.18 -10.34 -17.08
C THR A 185 -40.03 -10.96 -15.69
N LEU A 186 -40.43 -10.17 -14.70
CA LEU A 186 -40.58 -10.44 -13.27
C LEU A 186 -39.37 -10.03 -12.41
N VAL A 187 -39.28 -8.71 -12.21
CA VAL A 187 -38.44 -8.15 -11.16
C VAL A 187 -39.35 -7.60 -10.06
N PRO A 188 -39.28 -8.07 -8.81
CA PRO A 188 -39.92 -7.40 -7.68
C PRO A 188 -39.27 -6.03 -7.49
N VAL A 189 -40.14 -5.01 -7.26
CA VAL A 189 -39.77 -3.62 -7.01
C VAL A 189 -38.77 -3.57 -5.83
N ARG A 190 -37.51 -3.31 -6.11
CA ARG A 190 -36.53 -2.99 -5.10
C ARG A 190 -36.74 -1.56 -4.60
N PRO A 191 -36.63 -1.29 -3.28
CA PRO A 191 -36.67 0.09 -2.78
C PRO A 191 -35.56 0.92 -3.42
N PRO A 192 -35.76 2.25 -3.59
CA PRO A 192 -34.77 3.11 -4.25
C PRO A 192 -33.44 3.02 -3.48
N ARG A 193 -32.42 2.48 -4.15
CA ARG A 193 -31.05 2.60 -3.67
C ARG A 193 -30.73 4.10 -3.66
N VAL A 194 -30.36 4.61 -2.49
CA VAL A 194 -29.69 5.90 -2.40
C VAL A 194 -28.59 5.87 -3.43
N ALA A 195 -28.68 6.74 -4.43
CA ALA A 195 -27.72 6.82 -5.51
C ALA A 195 -26.36 7.08 -4.88
N SER A 196 -25.48 6.06 -4.93
CA SER A 196 -24.07 6.25 -4.63
C SER A 196 -23.56 7.30 -5.61
N ALA A 197 -23.01 8.39 -5.08
CA ALA A 197 -22.39 9.41 -5.92
C ALA A 197 -21.40 8.74 -6.89
N PRO A 198 -21.30 9.19 -8.15
CA PRO A 198 -20.42 8.59 -9.13
C PRO A 198 -18.98 8.57 -8.58
N GLU A 199 -18.35 7.41 -8.55
CA GLU A 199 -16.96 7.26 -8.16
C GLU A 199 -16.10 8.05 -9.14
N GLY A 200 -15.53 9.19 -8.68
CA GLY A 200 -14.58 10.00 -9.45
C GLY A 200 -15.01 11.43 -9.80
N GLY A 201 -16.14 11.95 -9.28
CA GLY A 201 -16.51 13.36 -9.42
C GLY A 201 -15.83 14.28 -8.39
N PRO A 202 -15.85 15.62 -8.61
CA PRO A 202 -15.34 16.61 -7.67
C PRO A 202 -15.97 16.44 -6.30
N ALA A 203 -15.14 16.46 -5.25
CA ALA A 203 -15.59 16.32 -3.88
C ALA A 203 -15.61 17.69 -3.16
N ARG A 204 -16.58 17.90 -2.26
CA ARG A 204 -16.59 19.06 -1.35
C ARG A 204 -16.02 18.61 -0.02
N LEU A 205 -14.76 18.98 0.20
CA LEU A 205 -13.99 18.57 1.36
C LEU A 205 -13.40 19.81 2.04
N ARG A 206 -13.33 19.77 3.36
CA ARG A 206 -12.50 20.66 4.14
C ARG A 206 -11.23 19.90 4.52
N VAL A 207 -10.09 20.47 4.18
CA VAL A 207 -8.76 19.92 4.47
C VAL A 207 -8.05 20.88 5.41
N GLU A 208 -7.65 20.39 6.56
CA GLU A 208 -6.93 21.12 7.58
C GLU A 208 -5.58 20.46 7.84
N VAL A 209 -4.54 21.28 7.96
CA VAL A 209 -3.18 20.85 8.30
C VAL A 209 -2.75 21.60 9.55
N ASP A 210 -2.46 20.89 10.63
CA ASP A 210 -2.15 21.43 11.95
C ASP A 210 -3.16 22.51 12.41
N GLY A 211 -4.46 22.25 12.16
CA GLY A 211 -5.56 23.15 12.52
C GLY A 211 -5.73 24.34 11.59
N ARG A 212 -4.92 24.49 10.54
CA ARG A 212 -5.08 25.54 9.53
C ARG A 212 -5.85 24.98 8.33
N THR A 213 -6.90 25.65 7.92
CA THR A 213 -7.70 25.28 6.75
C THR A 213 -6.91 25.57 5.48
N LEU A 214 -6.63 24.54 4.69
CA LEU A 214 -6.01 24.62 3.36
C LEU A 214 -7.07 24.84 2.29
N VAL A 215 -8.18 24.11 2.36
CA VAL A 215 -9.35 24.24 1.49
C VAL A 215 -10.62 24.01 2.30
N ASP A 216 -11.70 24.71 1.95
CA ASP A 216 -12.99 24.58 2.64
C ASP A 216 -14.07 24.02 1.70
N LEU A 217 -15.22 23.62 2.27
CA LEU A 217 -16.37 22.99 1.62
C LEU A 217 -16.95 23.78 0.42
N HIS A 218 -16.72 25.08 0.37
CA HIS A 218 -17.19 25.93 -0.74
C HIS A 218 -16.39 25.69 -2.03
N GLN A 219 -15.17 25.23 -1.91
CA GLN A 219 -14.26 25.00 -3.02
C GLN A 219 -14.20 23.50 -3.34
N PRO A 220 -14.80 23.07 -4.45
CA PRO A 220 -14.74 21.66 -4.82
C PRO A 220 -13.31 21.26 -5.20
N VAL A 221 -12.91 20.05 -4.85
CA VAL A 221 -11.59 19.48 -5.13
C VAL A 221 -11.68 18.27 -6.04
N GLU A 222 -10.72 18.14 -6.94
CA GLU A 222 -10.58 16.96 -7.81
C GLU A 222 -9.87 15.83 -7.08
N ALA A 223 -8.84 16.17 -6.31
CA ALA A 223 -8.05 15.18 -5.59
C ALA A 223 -7.39 15.78 -4.34
N VAL A 224 -7.24 14.94 -3.34
CA VAL A 224 -6.39 15.15 -2.17
C VAL A 224 -5.43 13.97 -2.06
N SER A 225 -4.14 14.26 -1.94
CA SER A 225 -3.09 13.27 -1.69
C SER A 225 -2.37 13.61 -0.39
N ILE A 226 -2.19 12.62 0.49
CA ILE A 226 -1.47 12.77 1.75
C ILE A 226 -0.43 11.67 1.81
N VAL A 227 0.85 12.03 1.95
CA VAL A 227 1.95 11.08 2.03
C VAL A 227 2.80 11.32 3.27
N PRO A 228 3.32 10.27 3.93
CA PRO A 228 4.28 10.44 5.01
C PRO A 228 5.56 11.05 4.44
N GLY A 229 6.04 12.13 5.03
CA GLY A 229 7.27 12.81 4.65
C GLY A 229 8.34 12.69 5.73
N PRO A 230 9.56 13.21 5.49
CA PRO A 230 10.64 13.21 6.46
C PRO A 230 10.31 14.07 7.68
N GLY A 231 10.95 13.78 8.83
CA GLY A 231 10.78 14.56 10.06
C GLY A 231 9.40 14.42 10.71
N GLY A 232 8.69 13.31 10.50
CA GLY A 232 7.36 13.10 11.06
C GLY A 232 6.29 14.05 10.52
N ILE A 233 6.48 14.56 9.28
CA ILE A 233 5.59 15.50 8.61
C ILE A 233 4.82 14.77 7.52
N ALA A 234 3.53 15.04 7.39
CA ALA A 234 2.73 14.66 6.24
C ALA A 234 2.82 15.74 5.17
N ARG A 235 3.03 15.35 3.92
CA ARG A 235 2.89 16.24 2.75
C ARG A 235 1.51 16.08 2.16
N VAL A 236 0.84 17.21 1.97
CA VAL A 236 -0.53 17.29 1.48
C VAL A 236 -0.55 18.04 0.16
N GLU A 237 -1.14 17.44 -0.84
CA GLU A 237 -1.43 18.06 -2.13
C GLU A 237 -2.94 18.06 -2.34
N VAL A 238 -3.52 19.22 -2.59
CA VAL A 238 -4.93 19.38 -2.93
C VAL A 238 -5.03 19.97 -4.31
N ARG A 239 -5.76 19.32 -5.20
CA ARG A 239 -6.09 19.81 -6.55
C ARG A 239 -7.49 20.38 -6.56
N PRO A 240 -7.65 21.72 -6.59
CA PRO A 240 -8.95 22.34 -6.74
C PRO A 240 -9.53 22.06 -8.12
N VAL A 241 -10.86 22.00 -8.21
CA VAL A 241 -11.53 22.01 -9.52
C VAL A 241 -11.31 23.35 -10.18
N SER A 242 -10.81 23.35 -11.41
CA SER A 242 -10.59 24.54 -12.21
C SER A 242 -11.54 24.56 -13.42
N VAL A 243 -12.12 25.72 -13.69
CA VAL A 243 -12.89 25.98 -14.92
C VAL A 243 -12.03 26.84 -15.82
N GLY A 244 -11.38 26.24 -16.80
CA GLY A 244 -10.60 26.94 -17.84
C GLY A 244 -9.11 26.66 -17.76
N ALA A 245 -8.33 27.39 -16.98
CA ALA A 245 -6.89 27.13 -16.83
C ALA A 245 -6.63 26.10 -15.73
N GLU A 246 -5.59 25.27 -15.86
CA GLU A 246 -5.18 24.36 -14.80
C GLU A 246 -4.86 25.16 -13.50
N ALA A 247 -5.63 24.92 -12.43
CA ALA A 247 -5.33 25.49 -11.16
C ALA A 247 -4.08 24.80 -10.58
N SER A 248 -3.13 25.60 -10.11
CA SER A 248 -1.97 25.04 -9.41
C SER A 248 -2.41 24.30 -8.17
N PRO A 249 -1.82 23.12 -7.87
CA PRO A 249 -2.12 22.38 -6.67
C PRO A 249 -1.76 23.20 -5.42
N LEU A 250 -2.58 23.10 -4.39
CA LEU A 250 -2.27 23.62 -3.07
C LEU A 250 -1.41 22.63 -2.32
N LEU A 251 -0.26 23.07 -1.84
CA LEU A 251 0.69 22.25 -1.10
C LEU A 251 0.74 22.70 0.34
N ALA A 252 0.79 21.76 1.26
CA ALA A 252 1.00 22.02 2.68
C ALA A 252 1.78 20.87 3.32
N GLU A 253 2.45 21.18 4.42
CA GLU A 253 3.16 20.20 5.25
C GLU A 253 2.77 20.41 6.71
N GLY A 254 2.59 19.32 7.45
CA GLY A 254 2.26 19.37 8.87
C GLY A 254 2.20 17.99 9.51
N HIS A 255 2.09 17.96 10.83
CA HIS A 255 2.06 16.71 11.60
C HIS A 255 0.68 16.02 11.57
N THR A 256 -0.36 16.84 11.52
CA THR A 256 -1.75 16.35 11.58
C THR A 256 -2.54 16.85 10.40
N VAL A 257 -3.21 15.95 9.71
CA VAL A 257 -4.07 16.26 8.56
C VAL A 257 -5.46 15.76 8.85
N THR A 258 -6.44 16.66 8.84
CA THR A 258 -7.86 16.32 9.02
C THR A 258 -8.61 16.65 7.74
N VAL A 259 -9.35 15.67 7.23
CA VAL A 259 -10.27 15.83 6.11
C VAL A 259 -11.68 15.59 6.59
N SER A 260 -12.58 16.50 6.28
CA SER A 260 -14.00 16.39 6.59
C SER A 260 -14.88 16.73 5.38
N GLY A 261 -16.05 16.11 5.31
CA GLY A 261 -17.00 16.29 4.21
C GLY A 261 -18.17 15.34 4.32
N ALA A 262 -19.12 15.44 3.38
CA ALA A 262 -20.27 14.56 3.33
C ALA A 262 -19.87 13.18 2.81
N HIS A 263 -19.72 12.19 3.71
CA HIS A 263 -19.54 10.76 3.38
C HIS A 263 -18.55 10.46 2.23
N PHE A 264 -17.30 10.84 2.42
CA PHE A 264 -16.25 10.57 1.44
C PHE A 264 -15.62 9.17 1.64
N ARG A 265 -15.13 8.62 0.55
CA ARG A 265 -14.27 7.43 0.54
C ARG A 265 -12.85 7.84 0.21
N TYR A 266 -11.89 7.07 0.69
CA TYR A 266 -10.47 7.28 0.40
C TYR A 266 -9.77 5.96 0.10
N ARG A 267 -8.64 6.03 -0.57
CA ARG A 267 -7.75 4.89 -0.78
C ARG A 267 -6.47 5.11 0.04
N ALA A 268 -6.13 4.13 0.86
CA ALA A 268 -4.89 4.09 1.63
C ALA A 268 -4.09 2.86 1.20
N ASP A 269 -2.89 3.05 0.67
CA ASP A 269 -2.00 1.97 0.19
C ASP A 269 -2.71 0.91 -0.66
N GLY A 270 -3.54 1.35 -1.59
CA GLY A 270 -4.30 0.48 -2.47
C GLY A 270 -5.63 -0.05 -1.91
N LEU A 271 -5.92 0.12 -0.62
CA LEU A 271 -7.17 -0.30 0.01
C LEU A 271 -8.17 0.85 0.08
N VAL A 272 -9.41 0.61 -0.35
CA VAL A 272 -10.50 1.59 -0.27
C VAL A 272 -11.18 1.49 1.08
N SER A 273 -11.33 2.62 1.76
CA SER A 273 -11.97 2.77 3.07
C SER A 273 -13.08 3.81 3.04
N GLY A 274 -13.96 3.78 4.02
CA GLY A 274 -15.12 4.65 4.14
C GLY A 274 -16.41 3.99 3.65
N PRO A 275 -17.54 4.74 3.60
CA PRO A 275 -17.61 6.20 3.70
C PRO A 275 -17.42 6.72 5.13
N VAL A 276 -16.77 7.87 5.26
CA VAL A 276 -16.56 8.58 6.53
C VAL A 276 -16.92 10.06 6.39
N GLY A 277 -17.35 10.70 7.47
CA GLY A 277 -17.62 12.14 7.50
C GLY A 277 -16.37 12.96 7.83
N THR A 278 -15.48 12.39 8.65
CA THR A 278 -14.21 13.00 9.04
C THR A 278 -13.18 11.90 9.24
N ARG A 279 -11.93 12.21 8.88
CA ARG A 279 -10.78 11.35 9.13
C ARG A 279 -9.55 12.21 9.40
N THR A 280 -8.80 11.83 10.44
CA THR A 280 -7.56 12.50 10.82
C THR A 280 -6.40 11.52 10.69
N TRP A 281 -5.31 11.98 10.09
CA TRP A 281 -4.05 11.24 10.02
C TRP A 281 -2.95 12.01 10.74
N VAL A 282 -2.15 11.31 11.53
CA VAL A 282 -1.00 11.85 12.24
C VAL A 282 0.26 11.22 11.68
N ALA A 283 1.20 12.04 11.25
CA ALA A 283 2.51 11.58 10.78
C ALA A 283 3.38 11.14 11.96
N ARG A 284 4.09 10.04 11.77
CA ARG A 284 5.02 9.47 12.74
C ARG A 284 6.39 9.29 12.09
N GLU A 285 7.38 9.92 12.70
CA GLU A 285 8.78 9.81 12.29
C GLU A 285 9.37 8.50 12.77
N ASP A 286 10.26 7.92 11.96
CA ASP A 286 11.05 6.73 12.30
C ASP A 286 10.25 5.62 12.95
N ALA A 287 8.99 5.46 12.52
CA ALA A 287 8.02 4.62 13.21
C ALA A 287 8.26 3.12 13.03
N TRP A 288 8.97 2.74 11.96
CA TRP A 288 9.25 1.33 11.68
C TRP A 288 10.55 1.16 10.89
N GLY A 289 11.13 -0.05 10.96
CA GLY A 289 12.34 -0.41 10.24
C GLY A 289 12.03 -1.25 8.99
N LEU A 290 12.67 -0.91 7.87
CA LEU A 290 12.63 -1.70 6.63
C LEU A 290 14.06 -1.97 6.17
N THR A 291 14.37 -3.23 5.85
CA THR A 291 15.66 -3.60 5.25
C THR A 291 15.65 -3.27 3.78
N LEU A 292 16.56 -2.41 3.34
CA LEU A 292 16.71 -1.96 1.96
C LEU A 292 18.13 -2.23 1.46
N PRO A 293 18.36 -2.29 0.14
CA PRO A 293 19.69 -2.34 -0.43
C PRO A 293 20.59 -1.19 0.07
N VAL A 294 21.87 -1.45 0.20
CA VAL A 294 22.90 -0.43 0.56
C VAL A 294 23.25 0.40 -0.64
#